data_3f3e6b6c9e1c0c06d534b222e60f9b6c
#
_entry.id   3f3e6b6c9e1c0c06d534b222e60f9b6c
#
_cell.length_a   1.000
_cell.length_b   1.000
_cell.length_c   1.000
_cell.angle_alpha   90.00
_cell.angle_beta   90.00
_cell.angle_gamma   90.00
#
_symmetry.space_group_name_H-M   'P 1'
#
loop_
_entity.id
_entity.type
_entity.pdbx_description
1 polymer ?
#
loop_
_entity_poly.entity_id
_entity_poly.type
_entity_poly.pdbx_seq_one_letter_code
_entity_poly.pdbx_strand_id
1 'polypeptide(L)'
;MGQLVEGTLTKFASLHEGGRLALDADGAFRPWKIDGEPVPAMGEPLDIGVEGHLNGGSPLGVYPLVLRPDGSFVVRWGAVDWDIGDTDSFIHALNVSQVLKQLGAVSWIELSRSKGCHLWLYTDEWVPAGTMRAALINACDLASAPTTEVYPKQDHLDVSTGGWGNGLRLPYPLTRPFGRQVMIGPNMTALEVSSWVYDAYEFRTPAETIESIAVTWKKD
;
A
#
# COMPACT_ATOMS: atom_id res chain seq x y z
N MET A 1 -11.59 22.23 -5.80
CA MET A 1 -11.44 20.94 -5.09
C MET A 1 -12.83 20.35 -4.93
N GLY A 2 -13.10 19.17 -5.48
CA GLY A 2 -14.36 18.47 -5.25
C GLY A 2 -14.45 18.04 -3.78
N GLN A 3 -15.65 18.13 -3.21
CA GLN A 3 -15.91 17.61 -1.87
C GLN A 3 -15.77 16.09 -1.93
N LEU A 4 -15.01 15.48 -0.99
CA LEU A 4 -14.91 14.01 -0.90
C LEU A 4 -16.32 13.43 -0.64
N VAL A 5 -16.63 12.33 -1.31
CA VAL A 5 -17.88 11.61 -1.10
C VAL A 5 -17.89 11.02 0.32
N GLU A 6 -19.06 11.00 0.97
CA GLU A 6 -19.23 10.42 2.29
C GLU A 6 -18.66 9.00 2.34
N GLY A 7 -17.93 8.67 3.40
CA GLY A 7 -17.27 7.36 3.58
C GLY A 7 -15.94 7.19 2.86
N THR A 8 -15.50 8.13 2.00
CA THR A 8 -14.20 8.04 1.33
C THR A 8 -13.05 7.95 2.33
N LEU A 9 -13.05 8.79 3.37
CA LEU A 9 -11.98 8.82 4.39
C LEU A 9 -11.86 7.48 5.11
N THR A 10 -12.97 6.94 5.59
CA THR A 10 -13.01 5.66 6.32
C THR A 10 -12.55 4.50 5.45
N LYS A 11 -13.00 4.44 4.19
CA LYS A 11 -12.58 3.40 3.26
C LYS A 11 -11.11 3.53 2.88
N PHE A 12 -10.63 4.75 2.62
CA PHE A 12 -9.21 5.00 2.35
C PHE A 12 -8.32 4.56 3.52
N ALA A 13 -8.70 4.91 4.74
CA ALA A 13 -8.01 4.49 5.96
C ALA A 13 -8.01 2.96 6.12
N SER A 14 -9.14 2.32 5.84
CA SER A 14 -9.31 0.87 5.92
C SER A 14 -8.48 0.11 4.87
N LEU A 15 -8.33 0.66 3.66
CA LEU A 15 -7.45 0.09 2.64
C LEU A 15 -5.96 0.14 3.06
N HIS A 16 -5.58 1.12 3.86
CA HIS A 16 -4.20 1.36 4.26
C HIS A 16 -4.01 1.15 5.77
N GLU A 17 -4.56 0.07 6.32
CA GLU A 17 -4.38 -0.25 7.72
C GLU A 17 -2.91 -0.52 8.06
N GLY A 18 -2.45 0.05 9.19
CA GLY A 18 -1.07 -0.05 9.64
C GLY A 18 -0.62 1.20 10.40
N GLY A 19 0.60 1.17 10.91
CA GLY A 19 1.21 2.33 11.58
C GLY A 19 1.38 3.52 10.64
N ARG A 20 1.25 4.74 11.15
CA ARG A 20 1.33 5.95 10.33
C ARG A 20 2.74 6.54 10.31
N LEU A 21 3.11 7.02 9.14
CA LEU A 21 4.29 7.87 8.91
C LEU A 21 3.81 9.29 8.61
N ALA A 22 4.46 10.28 9.19
CA ALA A 22 4.25 11.67 8.86
C ALA A 22 5.54 12.31 8.34
N LEU A 23 5.40 13.32 7.50
CA LEU A 23 6.51 14.14 7.05
C LEU A 23 6.93 15.06 8.19
N ASP A 24 8.18 14.97 8.63
CA ASP A 24 8.73 15.86 9.64
C ASP A 24 9.26 17.19 9.05
N ALA A 25 9.78 18.05 9.92
CA ALA A 25 10.32 19.35 9.53
C ALA A 25 11.53 19.24 8.59
N ASP A 26 12.26 18.13 8.62
CA ASP A 26 13.42 17.86 7.76
C ASP A 26 13.01 17.32 6.38
N GLY A 27 11.71 17.08 6.16
CA GLY A 27 11.20 16.47 4.94
C GLY A 27 11.37 14.96 4.86
N ALA A 28 11.70 14.30 5.98
CA ALA A 28 11.78 12.85 6.09
C ALA A 28 10.47 12.25 6.64
N PHE A 29 10.11 11.06 6.16
CA PHE A 29 8.99 10.32 6.71
C PHE A 29 9.45 9.55 7.95
N ARG A 30 8.78 9.79 9.09
CA ARG A 30 9.05 9.14 10.37
C ARG A 30 7.77 8.61 11.00
N PRO A 31 7.85 7.67 11.97
CA PRO A 31 6.67 7.22 12.71
C PRO A 31 5.90 8.42 13.28
N TRP A 32 4.62 8.54 12.94
CA TRP A 32 3.78 9.59 13.48
C TRP A 32 3.49 9.32 14.95
N LYS A 33 3.64 10.33 15.77
CA LYS A 33 3.44 10.24 17.22
C LYS A 33 2.37 11.23 17.65
N ILE A 34 1.54 10.81 18.60
CA ILE A 34 0.63 11.66 19.35
C ILE A 34 1.09 11.59 20.82
N ASP A 35 1.34 12.75 21.44
CA ASP A 35 1.86 12.86 22.81
C ASP A 35 3.13 12.02 23.08
N GLY A 36 3.97 11.89 22.05
CA GLY A 36 5.23 11.14 22.13
C GLY A 36 5.11 9.64 21.83
N GLU A 37 3.90 9.10 21.81
CA GLU A 37 3.63 7.72 21.47
C GLU A 37 3.32 7.54 19.99
N PRO A 38 3.86 6.49 19.34
CA PRO A 38 3.54 6.17 17.95
C PRO A 38 2.05 5.93 17.77
N VAL A 39 1.47 6.41 16.67
CA VAL A 39 0.08 6.11 16.33
C VAL A 39 -0.05 4.60 16.12
N PRO A 40 -0.81 3.89 16.95
CA PRO A 40 -0.87 2.44 16.94
C PRO A 40 -1.50 1.93 15.64
N ALA A 41 -1.03 0.79 15.18
CA ALA A 41 -1.59 0.08 14.03
C ALA A 41 -2.98 -0.50 14.29
N MET A 42 -3.42 -0.56 15.54
CA MET A 42 -4.69 -1.20 15.93
C MET A 42 -5.47 -0.34 16.92
N GLY A 43 -6.77 -0.23 16.72
CA GLY A 43 -7.77 0.19 17.72
C GLY A 43 -8.13 1.68 17.74
N GLU A 44 -7.41 2.55 17.07
CA GLU A 44 -7.76 3.97 16.97
C GLU A 44 -8.27 4.34 15.57
N PRO A 45 -9.00 5.46 15.43
CA PRO A 45 -9.51 5.87 14.14
C PRO A 45 -8.37 5.96 13.12
N LEU A 46 -8.36 5.04 12.17
CA LEU A 46 -7.39 4.96 11.09
C LEU A 46 -7.45 6.16 10.14
N ASP A 47 -8.48 6.99 10.31
CA ASP A 47 -8.73 8.22 9.56
C ASP A 47 -7.97 9.43 10.10
N ILE A 48 -7.35 9.34 11.29
CA ILE A 48 -6.52 10.44 11.82
C ILE A 48 -5.47 10.85 10.78
N GLY A 49 -5.53 12.13 10.38
CA GLY A 49 -4.64 12.73 9.40
C GLY A 49 -4.95 12.40 7.94
N VAL A 50 -5.78 11.39 7.64
CA VAL A 50 -6.15 11.04 6.25
C VAL A 50 -6.90 12.19 5.59
N GLU A 51 -7.81 12.85 6.29
CA GLU A 51 -8.50 14.04 5.78
C GLU A 51 -7.50 15.15 5.41
N GLY A 52 -6.55 15.44 6.29
CA GLY A 52 -5.48 16.41 6.01
C GLY A 52 -4.64 16.01 4.80
N HIS A 53 -4.26 14.74 4.71
CA HIS A 53 -3.50 14.19 3.59
C HIS A 53 -4.24 14.39 2.26
N LEU A 54 -5.51 14.01 2.19
CA LEU A 54 -6.32 14.10 0.97
C LEU A 54 -6.76 15.54 0.63
N ASN A 55 -6.79 16.45 1.60
CA ASN A 55 -7.18 17.85 1.41
C ASN A 55 -6.01 18.84 1.29
N GLY A 56 -4.79 18.35 1.10
CA GLY A 56 -3.61 19.18 0.88
C GLY A 56 -2.86 19.60 2.14
N GLY A 57 -3.08 18.89 3.25
CA GLY A 57 -2.26 18.98 4.46
C GLY A 57 -0.96 18.18 4.35
N SER A 58 -0.39 17.79 5.50
CA SER A 58 0.85 17.01 5.51
C SER A 58 0.66 15.63 4.88
N PRO A 59 1.55 15.24 3.95
CA PRO A 59 1.49 13.91 3.35
C PRO A 59 1.76 12.83 4.40
N LEU A 60 1.06 11.72 4.29
CA LEU A 60 1.23 10.55 5.14
C LEU A 60 1.86 9.38 4.39
N GLY A 61 2.42 8.45 5.15
CA GLY A 61 2.77 7.10 4.73
C GLY A 61 2.20 6.06 5.70
N VAL A 62 2.41 4.80 5.40
CA VAL A 62 1.90 3.67 6.19
C VAL A 62 2.93 2.55 6.27
N TYR A 63 3.04 1.96 7.47
CA TYR A 63 3.74 0.70 7.69
C TYR A 63 2.75 -0.45 7.52
N PRO A 64 3.08 -1.50 6.74
CA PRO A 64 2.13 -2.58 6.49
C PRO A 64 1.90 -3.50 7.69
N LEU A 65 2.93 -3.72 8.50
CA LEU A 65 2.92 -4.75 9.53
C LEU A 65 2.08 -4.37 10.75
N VAL A 66 1.18 -5.25 11.13
CA VAL A 66 0.35 -5.16 12.32
C VAL A 66 0.62 -6.37 13.21
N LEU A 67 1.05 -6.12 14.44
CA LEU A 67 1.28 -7.16 15.45
C LEU A 67 -0.05 -7.61 16.08
N ARG A 68 -0.31 -8.91 16.05
CA ARG A 68 -1.45 -9.53 16.72
C ARG A 68 -1.10 -9.94 18.16
N PRO A 69 -2.10 -10.14 19.02
CA PRO A 69 -1.87 -10.58 20.41
C PRO A 69 -1.15 -11.93 20.54
N ASP A 70 -1.23 -12.79 19.52
CA ASP A 70 -0.54 -14.09 19.47
C ASP A 70 0.92 -13.98 19.00
N GLY A 71 1.41 -12.76 18.75
CA GLY A 71 2.77 -12.50 18.27
C GLY A 71 2.95 -12.59 16.76
N SER A 72 1.92 -12.93 16.00
CA SER A 72 1.97 -12.97 14.54
C SER A 72 1.93 -11.56 13.93
N PHE A 73 2.56 -11.38 12.76
CA PHE A 73 2.46 -10.17 11.97
C PHE A 73 1.56 -10.40 10.76
N VAL A 74 0.58 -9.53 10.62
CA VAL A 74 -0.42 -9.58 9.55
C VAL A 74 -0.50 -8.26 8.80
N VAL A 75 -1.07 -8.31 7.59
CA VAL A 75 -1.27 -7.15 6.72
C VAL A 75 -2.64 -7.21 6.05
N ARG A 76 -3.17 -6.06 5.63
CA ARG A 76 -4.36 -5.95 4.75
C ARG A 76 -4.03 -5.41 3.37
N TRP A 77 -2.79 -5.06 3.16
CA TRP A 77 -2.30 -4.61 1.87
C TRP A 77 -0.86 -5.05 1.65
N GLY A 78 -0.49 -5.11 0.40
CA GLY A 78 0.89 -5.22 -0.05
C GLY A 78 1.12 -4.31 -1.23
N ALA A 79 2.38 -4.04 -1.52
CA ALA A 79 2.75 -3.22 -2.66
C ALA A 79 4.09 -3.63 -3.27
N VAL A 80 4.28 -3.27 -4.53
CA VAL A 80 5.60 -3.32 -5.17
C VAL A 80 5.93 -1.90 -5.64
N ASP A 81 7.15 -1.45 -5.35
CA ASP A 81 7.68 -0.15 -5.78
C ASP A 81 8.78 -0.34 -6.82
N TRP A 82 8.59 0.27 -7.99
CA TRP A 82 9.59 0.34 -9.04
C TRP A 82 9.98 1.79 -9.28
N ASP A 83 11.24 2.13 -8.98
CA ASP A 83 11.82 3.47 -9.15
C ASP A 83 12.93 3.50 -10.22
N ILE A 84 12.69 2.83 -11.36
CA ILE A 84 13.64 2.63 -12.46
C ILE A 84 13.35 3.49 -13.70
N GLY A 85 12.48 4.47 -13.56
CA GLY A 85 11.98 5.35 -14.63
C GLY A 85 10.51 5.08 -14.94
N ASP A 86 9.83 6.10 -15.44
CA ASP A 86 8.37 6.07 -15.58
C ASP A 86 7.89 4.96 -16.51
N THR A 87 8.50 4.85 -17.69
CA THR A 87 8.07 3.86 -18.71
C THR A 87 8.32 2.43 -18.25
N ASP A 88 9.53 2.11 -17.79
CA ASP A 88 9.88 0.74 -17.39
C ASP A 88 9.13 0.32 -16.14
N SER A 89 9.01 1.23 -15.15
CA SER A 89 8.22 0.98 -13.95
C SER A 89 6.76 0.70 -14.27
N PHE A 90 6.16 1.48 -15.17
CA PHE A 90 4.77 1.27 -15.59
C PHE A 90 4.58 -0.05 -16.34
N ILE A 91 5.51 -0.43 -17.22
CA ILE A 91 5.45 -1.71 -17.93
C ILE A 91 5.49 -2.88 -16.93
N HIS A 92 6.39 -2.84 -15.93
CA HIS A 92 6.44 -3.86 -14.89
C HIS A 92 5.15 -3.91 -14.08
N ALA A 93 4.66 -2.76 -13.63
CA ALA A 93 3.41 -2.67 -12.86
C ALA A 93 2.23 -3.25 -13.66
N LEU A 94 2.13 -2.93 -14.96
CA LEU A 94 1.08 -3.44 -15.83
C LEU A 94 1.16 -4.97 -16.01
N ASN A 95 2.37 -5.50 -16.27
CA ASN A 95 2.58 -6.93 -16.45
C ASN A 95 2.24 -7.72 -15.17
N VAL A 96 2.69 -7.24 -14.00
CA VAL A 96 2.35 -7.86 -12.70
C VAL A 96 0.86 -7.77 -12.42
N SER A 97 0.23 -6.63 -12.71
CA SER A 97 -1.23 -6.46 -12.57
C SER A 97 -2.01 -7.46 -13.44
N GLN A 98 -1.56 -7.70 -14.66
CA GLN A 98 -2.18 -8.70 -15.55
C GLN A 98 -2.02 -10.13 -15.02
N VAL A 99 -0.85 -10.49 -14.50
CA VAL A 99 -0.61 -11.78 -13.85
C VAL A 99 -1.52 -11.95 -12.63
N LEU A 100 -1.58 -10.96 -11.74
CA LEU A 100 -2.47 -10.99 -10.57
C LEU A 100 -3.93 -11.16 -10.98
N LYS A 101 -4.38 -10.43 -12.01
CA LYS A 101 -5.74 -10.58 -12.53
C LYS A 101 -6.03 -11.99 -13.05
N GLN A 102 -5.08 -12.62 -13.75
CA GLN A 102 -5.22 -14.01 -14.22
C GLN A 102 -5.30 -15.01 -13.05
N LEU A 103 -4.67 -14.67 -11.92
CA LEU A 103 -4.71 -15.45 -10.67
C LEU A 103 -5.91 -15.08 -9.76
N GLY A 104 -6.82 -14.22 -10.22
CA GLY A 104 -8.02 -13.83 -9.49
C GLY A 104 -7.86 -12.70 -8.50
N ALA A 105 -6.70 -12.01 -8.50
CA ALA A 105 -6.44 -10.88 -7.62
C ALA A 105 -6.61 -9.54 -8.33
N VAL A 106 -7.07 -8.52 -7.59
CA VAL A 106 -7.25 -7.15 -8.09
C VAL A 106 -6.15 -6.26 -7.54
N SER A 107 -5.44 -5.58 -8.43
CA SER A 107 -4.37 -4.64 -8.07
C SER A 107 -4.56 -3.27 -8.72
N TRP A 108 -3.93 -2.26 -8.14
CA TRP A 108 -4.06 -0.86 -8.52
C TRP A 108 -2.69 -0.25 -8.78
N ILE A 109 -2.53 0.48 -9.88
CA ILE A 109 -1.27 1.10 -10.24
C ILE A 109 -1.33 2.58 -9.87
N GLU A 110 -0.31 3.04 -9.16
CA GLU A 110 -0.11 4.43 -8.75
C GLU A 110 1.12 5.00 -9.46
N LEU A 111 1.03 6.21 -9.98
CA LEU A 111 2.23 6.97 -10.33
C LEU A 111 2.89 7.45 -9.05
N SER A 112 4.17 7.11 -8.82
CA SER A 112 4.87 7.54 -7.62
C SER A 112 5.24 9.03 -7.66
N ARG A 113 5.75 9.56 -6.56
CA ARG A 113 6.00 11.00 -6.37
C ARG A 113 6.85 11.66 -7.45
N SER A 114 7.99 11.05 -7.79
CA SER A 114 8.99 11.66 -8.65
C SER A 114 9.14 10.96 -10.00
N LYS A 115 9.28 9.68 -9.95
CA LYS A 115 9.44 8.77 -11.09
C LYS A 115 8.99 7.39 -10.65
N GLY A 116 8.62 6.53 -11.61
CA GLY A 116 8.23 5.17 -11.32
C GLY A 116 6.78 4.98 -10.89
N CYS A 117 6.48 3.79 -10.44
CA CYS A 117 5.12 3.34 -10.12
C CYS A 117 5.11 2.46 -8.87
N HIS A 118 4.03 2.54 -8.11
CA HIS A 118 3.66 1.52 -7.12
C HIS A 118 2.54 0.66 -7.68
N LEU A 119 2.55 -0.62 -7.36
CA LEU A 119 1.40 -1.50 -7.52
C LEU A 119 0.89 -1.86 -6.14
N TRP A 120 -0.39 -1.61 -5.89
CA TRP A 120 -1.07 -1.88 -4.63
C TRP A 120 -2.01 -3.07 -4.76
N LEU A 121 -2.04 -3.91 -3.73
CA LEU A 121 -2.92 -5.07 -3.59
C LEU A 121 -3.58 -5.01 -2.22
N TYR A 122 -4.91 -5.01 -2.17
CA TYR A 122 -5.69 -4.94 -0.93
C TYR A 122 -6.46 -6.24 -0.71
N THR A 123 -6.54 -6.68 0.54
CA THR A 123 -7.29 -7.88 0.92
C THR A 123 -8.53 -7.57 1.74
N ASP A 124 -9.53 -8.42 1.64
CA ASP A 124 -10.78 -8.32 2.40
C ASP A 124 -10.58 -8.68 3.89
N GLU A 125 -9.65 -9.60 4.17
CA GLU A 125 -9.27 -10.05 5.50
C GLU A 125 -7.77 -9.91 5.75
N TRP A 126 -7.36 -10.05 7.00
CA TRP A 126 -5.96 -10.06 7.39
C TRP A 126 -5.25 -11.32 6.88
N VAL A 127 -4.09 -11.15 6.26
CA VAL A 127 -3.23 -12.26 5.84
C VAL A 127 -1.88 -12.18 6.54
N PRO A 128 -1.19 -13.32 6.79
CA PRO A 128 0.18 -13.29 7.32
C PRO A 128 1.09 -12.46 6.42
N ALA A 129 1.97 -11.66 7.03
CA ALA A 129 2.86 -10.77 6.28
C ALA A 129 3.73 -11.52 5.27
N GLY A 130 4.29 -12.67 5.64
CA GLY A 130 5.07 -13.52 4.75
C GLY A 130 4.27 -14.07 3.58
N THR A 131 2.98 -14.36 3.77
CA THR A 131 2.07 -14.82 2.71
C THR A 131 1.85 -13.72 1.66
N MET A 132 1.54 -12.50 2.08
CA MET A 132 1.39 -11.35 1.16
C MET A 132 2.69 -11.12 0.37
N ARG A 133 3.82 -11.11 1.08
CA ARG A 133 5.13 -10.93 0.46
C ARG A 133 5.44 -11.99 -0.57
N ALA A 134 5.20 -13.27 -0.24
CA ALA A 134 5.41 -14.39 -1.16
C ALA A 134 4.50 -14.29 -2.40
N ALA A 135 3.23 -13.93 -2.22
CA ALA A 135 2.29 -13.77 -3.33
C ALA A 135 2.75 -12.69 -4.33
N LEU A 136 3.20 -11.53 -3.83
CA LEU A 136 3.69 -10.46 -4.69
C LEU A 136 5.01 -10.82 -5.38
N ILE A 137 5.94 -11.50 -4.70
CA ILE A 137 7.18 -11.98 -5.31
C ILE A 137 6.87 -12.97 -6.42
N ASN A 138 5.97 -13.95 -6.17
CA ASN A 138 5.56 -14.91 -7.17
C ASN A 138 4.91 -14.24 -8.40
N ALA A 139 4.06 -13.25 -8.20
CA ALA A 139 3.46 -12.50 -9.29
C ALA A 139 4.51 -11.72 -10.10
N CYS A 140 5.50 -11.13 -9.44
CA CYS A 140 6.62 -10.46 -10.10
C CYS A 140 7.48 -11.44 -10.91
N ASP A 141 7.83 -12.60 -10.33
CA ASP A 141 8.61 -13.65 -11.00
C ASP A 141 7.89 -14.16 -12.25
N LEU A 142 6.59 -14.43 -12.17
CA LEU A 142 5.75 -14.83 -13.30
C LEU A 142 5.70 -13.76 -14.40
N ALA A 143 5.71 -12.49 -14.02
CA ALA A 143 5.73 -11.34 -14.92
C ALA A 143 7.15 -10.97 -15.41
N SER A 144 8.20 -11.66 -14.93
CA SER A 144 9.61 -11.30 -15.15
C SER A 144 9.92 -9.84 -14.74
N ALA A 145 9.30 -9.38 -13.65
CA ALA A 145 9.48 -8.06 -13.09
C ALA A 145 10.44 -8.08 -11.89
N PRO A 146 11.21 -6.98 -11.65
CA PRO A 146 12.10 -6.89 -10.50
C PRO A 146 11.34 -6.94 -9.16
N THR A 147 11.92 -7.64 -8.17
CA THR A 147 11.36 -7.82 -6.81
C THR A 147 12.13 -7.01 -5.75
N THR A 148 12.78 -5.91 -6.15
CA THR A 148 13.71 -5.16 -5.29
C THR A 148 13.00 -4.54 -4.09
N GLU A 149 11.81 -3.99 -4.28
CA GLU A 149 11.03 -3.29 -3.26
C GLU A 149 9.61 -3.84 -3.17
N VAL A 150 9.47 -5.01 -2.54
CA VAL A 150 8.17 -5.65 -2.26
C VAL A 150 7.78 -5.39 -0.79
N TYR A 151 6.61 -4.85 -0.56
CA TYR A 151 6.03 -4.58 0.76
C TYR A 151 4.93 -5.59 1.11
N PRO A 152 4.94 -6.16 2.35
CA PRO A 152 5.90 -5.89 3.41
C PRO A 152 7.31 -6.36 3.03
N LYS A 153 8.35 -5.58 3.40
CA LYS A 153 9.75 -5.99 3.18
C LYS A 153 10.20 -7.06 4.18
N GLN A 154 9.55 -7.13 5.34
CA GLN A 154 9.81 -8.07 6.41
C GLN A 154 8.55 -8.90 6.71
N ASP A 155 8.75 -10.15 7.11
CA ASP A 155 7.69 -11.05 7.57
C ASP A 155 7.36 -10.83 9.04
N HIS A 156 8.34 -10.34 9.81
CA HIS A 156 8.24 -10.03 11.23
C HIS A 156 9.20 -8.90 11.60
N LEU A 157 9.00 -8.32 12.77
CA LEU A 157 9.87 -7.30 13.36
C LEU A 157 10.30 -7.75 14.74
N ASP A 158 11.53 -7.40 15.12
CA ASP A 158 11.94 -7.43 16.51
C ASP A 158 11.37 -6.19 17.21
N VAL A 159 10.23 -6.37 17.89
CA VAL A 159 9.55 -5.29 18.61
C VAL A 159 10.38 -4.75 19.77
N SER A 160 11.36 -5.53 20.29
CA SER A 160 12.23 -5.09 21.40
C SER A 160 13.16 -3.96 20.96
N THR A 161 13.46 -3.82 19.67
CA THR A 161 14.29 -2.74 19.11
C THR A 161 13.51 -1.47 18.81
N GLY A 162 12.18 -1.47 18.98
CA GLY A 162 11.31 -0.34 18.64
C GLY A 162 11.20 -0.07 17.14
N GLY A 163 11.63 -1.01 16.29
CA GLY A 163 11.57 -0.88 14.83
C GLY A 163 10.14 -1.03 14.29
N TRP A 164 9.79 -0.20 13.29
CA TRP A 164 8.48 -0.21 12.61
C TRP A 164 8.55 -0.90 11.24
N GLY A 165 9.74 -1.33 10.82
CA GLY A 165 9.98 -1.86 9.50
C GLY A 165 10.04 -0.76 8.42
N ASN A 166 9.66 -1.12 7.20
CA ASN A 166 9.63 -0.22 6.06
C ASN A 166 8.20 0.15 5.71
N GLY A 167 7.97 1.44 5.51
CA GLY A 167 6.67 1.98 5.11
C GLY A 167 6.69 2.56 3.70
N LEU A 168 5.52 2.79 3.16
CA LEU A 168 5.29 3.38 1.85
C LEU A 168 4.43 4.65 2.00
N ARG A 169 4.65 5.63 1.13
CA ARG A 169 3.83 6.85 1.09
C ARG A 169 2.44 6.51 0.59
N LEU A 170 1.43 7.15 1.17
CA LEU A 170 0.05 7.01 0.72
C LEU A 170 -0.18 7.75 -0.61
N PRO A 171 -1.04 7.24 -1.49
CA PRO A 171 -1.42 7.92 -2.72
C PRO A 171 -2.28 9.17 -2.46
N TYR A 172 -2.41 10.03 -3.47
CA TYR A 172 -3.25 11.25 -3.45
C TYR A 172 -2.88 12.36 -2.44
N PRO A 173 -1.60 12.60 -2.11
CA PRO A 173 -1.29 13.81 -1.36
C PRO A 173 -1.52 15.03 -2.25
N LEU A 174 -2.48 15.88 -1.92
CA LEU A 174 -2.76 17.09 -2.72
C LEU A 174 -1.75 18.20 -2.54
N THR A 175 -0.73 18.03 -1.70
CA THR A 175 0.35 19.00 -1.49
C THR A 175 1.43 18.91 -2.55
N ARG A 176 1.89 20.03 -3.05
CA ARG A 176 3.10 20.09 -3.90
C ARG A 176 4.34 19.76 -3.06
N PRO A 177 5.33 19.02 -3.60
CA PRO A 177 5.49 18.53 -4.97
C PRO A 177 4.83 17.17 -5.25
N PHE A 178 3.95 16.68 -4.42
CA PHE A 178 3.44 15.30 -4.41
C PHE A 178 2.21 15.07 -5.31
N GLY A 179 1.75 16.08 -6.03
CA GLY A 179 0.50 16.06 -6.80
C GLY A 179 0.44 15.09 -7.98
N ARG A 180 1.50 14.28 -8.23
CA ARG A 180 1.43 13.20 -9.23
C ARG A 180 1.14 11.83 -8.61
N GLN A 181 1.14 11.67 -7.29
CA GLN A 181 0.84 10.41 -6.63
C GLN A 181 -0.66 10.10 -6.71
N VAL A 182 -1.07 9.57 -7.85
CA VAL A 182 -2.46 9.25 -8.16
C VAL A 182 -2.57 7.85 -8.72
N MET A 183 -3.68 7.17 -8.42
CA MET A 183 -4.00 5.93 -9.11
C MET A 183 -4.37 6.21 -10.56
N ILE A 184 -3.96 5.32 -11.44
CA ILE A 184 -4.20 5.42 -12.88
C ILE A 184 -5.08 4.27 -13.37
N GLY A 185 -6.03 4.61 -14.20
CA GLY A 185 -6.89 3.66 -14.89
C GLY A 185 -6.23 3.01 -16.11
N PRO A 186 -6.93 2.09 -16.77
CA PRO A 186 -6.41 1.34 -17.92
C PRO A 186 -5.91 2.21 -19.08
N ASN A 187 -6.42 3.42 -19.21
CA ASN A 187 -6.06 4.37 -20.27
C ASN A 187 -5.01 5.40 -19.80
N MET A 188 -4.24 5.10 -18.77
CA MET A 188 -3.28 6.04 -18.17
C MET A 188 -3.90 7.34 -17.66
N THR A 189 -5.21 7.37 -17.45
CA THR A 189 -5.91 8.52 -16.89
C THR A 189 -5.92 8.44 -15.38
N ALA A 190 -5.65 9.57 -14.72
CA ALA A 190 -5.79 9.67 -13.27
C ALA A 190 -7.22 9.35 -12.84
N LEU A 191 -7.37 8.47 -11.86
CA LEU A 191 -8.65 8.16 -11.25
C LEU A 191 -8.99 9.26 -10.22
N GLU A 192 -10.28 9.55 -10.09
CA GLU A 192 -10.77 10.40 -9.02
C GLU A 192 -10.71 9.62 -7.69
N VAL A 193 -10.28 10.29 -6.61
CA VAL A 193 -9.97 9.62 -5.35
C VAL A 193 -11.16 8.86 -4.76
N SER A 194 -12.34 9.47 -4.72
CA SER A 194 -13.52 8.81 -4.15
C SER A 194 -13.94 7.60 -4.98
N SER A 195 -13.97 7.74 -6.30
CA SER A 195 -14.31 6.65 -7.21
C SER A 195 -13.35 5.47 -7.04
N TRP A 196 -12.04 5.74 -7.06
CA TRP A 196 -11.05 4.70 -6.85
C TRP A 196 -11.17 4.05 -5.47
N VAL A 197 -11.35 4.83 -4.40
CA VAL A 197 -11.46 4.30 -3.03
C VAL A 197 -12.64 3.33 -2.91
N TYR A 198 -13.79 3.68 -3.51
CA TYR A 198 -14.96 2.81 -3.50
C TYR A 198 -14.71 1.52 -4.26
N ASP A 199 -14.15 1.60 -5.47
CA ASP A 199 -13.83 0.42 -6.27
C ASP A 199 -12.76 -0.45 -5.58
N ALA A 200 -11.69 0.15 -5.06
CA ALA A 200 -10.63 -0.58 -4.37
C ALA A 200 -11.14 -1.27 -3.09
N TYR A 201 -12.07 -0.66 -2.37
CA TYR A 201 -12.67 -1.24 -1.19
C TYR A 201 -13.64 -2.38 -1.52
N GLU A 202 -14.43 -2.24 -2.57
CA GLU A 202 -15.38 -3.26 -3.01
C GLU A 202 -14.69 -4.48 -3.63
N PHE A 203 -13.66 -4.25 -4.45
CA PHE A 203 -12.94 -5.30 -5.15
C PHE A 203 -11.65 -5.74 -4.45
N ARG A 204 -11.64 -5.73 -3.11
CA ARG A 204 -10.54 -6.30 -2.34
C ARG A 204 -10.39 -7.78 -2.66
N THR A 205 -9.15 -8.22 -2.78
CA THR A 205 -8.84 -9.62 -3.09
C THR A 205 -9.14 -10.51 -1.88
N PRO A 206 -9.88 -11.63 -2.04
CA PRO A 206 -10.08 -12.60 -0.96
C PRO A 206 -8.75 -13.12 -0.41
N ALA A 207 -8.66 -13.28 0.92
CA ALA A 207 -7.44 -13.74 1.59
C ALA A 207 -6.98 -15.10 1.06
N GLU A 208 -7.91 -16.03 0.80
CA GLU A 208 -7.61 -17.34 0.22
C GLU A 208 -6.97 -17.26 -1.18
N THR A 209 -7.30 -16.23 -1.96
CA THR A 209 -6.64 -16.01 -3.26
C THR A 209 -5.18 -15.65 -3.06
N ILE A 210 -4.86 -14.78 -2.09
CA ILE A 210 -3.48 -14.42 -1.76
C ILE A 210 -2.70 -15.65 -1.27
N GLU A 211 -3.29 -16.47 -0.41
CA GLU A 211 -2.70 -17.73 0.07
C GLU A 211 -2.42 -18.68 -1.11
N SER A 212 -3.35 -18.80 -2.03
CA SER A 212 -3.18 -19.62 -3.24
C SER A 212 -2.03 -19.12 -4.10
N ILE A 213 -1.93 -17.82 -4.35
CA ILE A 213 -0.83 -17.24 -5.13
C ILE A 213 0.51 -17.44 -4.42
N ALA A 214 0.55 -17.31 -3.09
CA ALA A 214 1.77 -17.48 -2.31
C ALA A 214 2.37 -18.89 -2.37
N VAL A 215 1.54 -19.93 -2.58
CA VAL A 215 1.99 -21.33 -2.63
C VAL A 215 2.18 -21.85 -4.06
N THR A 216 1.65 -21.15 -5.07
CA THR A 216 1.60 -21.64 -6.46
C THR A 216 3.00 -21.72 -7.10
N TRP A 217 3.97 -20.99 -6.60
CA TRP A 217 5.32 -20.94 -7.17
C TRP A 217 6.38 -21.36 -6.16
N LYS A 218 6.71 -22.66 -6.11
CA LYS A 218 8.03 -23.09 -5.61
C LYS A 218 8.92 -23.29 -6.84
N LYS A 219 9.90 -22.43 -7.01
CA LYS A 219 11.00 -22.69 -7.93
C LYS A 219 11.74 -23.91 -7.38
N ASP A 220 11.61 -25.08 -8.09
CA ASP A 220 12.48 -26.25 -7.89
C ASP A 220 13.94 -25.89 -8.16
#